data_63d4bfb748941e737644526210293551
#
_entry.id   63d4bfb748941e737644526210293551
#
_cell.length_a   1.000
_cell.length_b   1.000
_cell.length_c   1.000
_cell.angle_alpha   90.00
_cell.angle_beta   90.00
_cell.angle_gamma   90.00
#
_symmetry.space_group_name_H-M   'P 1'
#
loop_
_entity.id
_entity.type
_entity.pdbx_description
1 polymer ?
#
loop_
_entity_poly.entity_id
_entity_poly.type
_entity_poly.pdbx_seq_one_letter_code
_entity_poly.pdbx_strand_id
1 'polypeptide(L)'
;MSRVINTNSPTKVRNQARRTIAEMLRLLSRKPEVDQETKDMAAMMVYLLREVDASVRQTVEAWEKRGYWMKSERFLRDWEWPAEAAANLEDVIRNEAWDLFPQLLAELYPRF
;
A
#
# COMPACT_ATOMS: atom_id res chain seq x y z
N MET A 1 -16.95 -22.89 14.59
CA MET A 1 -16.41 -22.33 14.35
C MET A 1 -15.75 -22.08 14.02
N SER A 2 -15.75 -21.82 13.85
CA SER A 2 -14.99 -21.35 13.54
C SER A 2 -14.76 -20.65 13.18
N ARG A 3 -15.09 -20.47 13.38
CA ARG A 3 -14.68 -19.32 13.12
C ARG A 3 -13.83 -19.15 12.12
N VAL A 4 -14.32 -18.72 11.03
CA VAL A 4 -13.19 -18.53 10.25
C VAL A 4 -12.29 -17.60 10.96
N ILE A 5 -11.24 -18.11 11.34
CA ILE A 5 -10.30 -17.32 12.04
C ILE A 5 -9.31 -16.81 11.04
N ASN A 6 -9.19 -15.53 10.98
CA ASN A 6 -8.15 -14.96 10.20
C ASN A 6 -6.84 -15.18 10.92
N THR A 7 -6.04 -16.06 10.37
CA THR A 7 -4.77 -16.42 10.97
C THR A 7 -3.62 -15.52 10.52
N ASN A 8 -3.89 -14.59 9.62
CA ASN A 8 -2.83 -13.72 9.12
C ASN A 8 -2.54 -12.60 10.10
N SER A 9 -1.30 -12.50 10.52
CA SER A 9 -0.84 -11.39 11.35
C SER A 9 -0.76 -10.12 10.49
N PRO A 10 -0.76 -8.94 11.13
CA PRO A 10 -0.55 -7.70 10.38
C PRO A 10 0.73 -7.71 9.56
N THR A 11 1.80 -8.30 10.09
CA THR A 11 3.06 -8.41 9.35
C THR A 11 2.92 -9.24 8.10
N LYS A 12 2.20 -10.37 8.19
CA LYS A 12 1.97 -11.23 7.04
C LYS A 12 1.15 -10.53 5.97
N VAL A 13 0.08 -9.87 6.39
CA VAL A 13 -0.77 -9.10 5.46
C VAL A 13 0.05 -8.04 4.73
N ARG A 14 0.84 -7.30 5.50
CA ARG A 14 1.69 -6.23 4.95
C ARG A 14 2.69 -6.77 3.94
N ASN A 15 3.38 -7.85 4.30
CA ASN A 15 4.39 -8.43 3.42
C ASN A 15 3.79 -8.98 2.14
N GLN A 16 2.62 -9.59 2.23
CA GLN A 16 1.95 -10.13 1.06
C GLN A 16 1.49 -9.01 0.13
N ALA A 17 0.89 -7.96 0.70
CA ALA A 17 0.47 -6.80 -0.09
C ALA A 17 1.65 -6.15 -0.78
N ARG A 18 2.77 -6.01 -0.09
CA ARG A 18 3.98 -5.41 -0.66
C ARG A 18 4.52 -6.24 -1.83
N ARG A 19 4.50 -7.55 -1.70
CA ARG A 19 4.96 -8.42 -2.80
C ARG A 19 4.07 -8.26 -4.02
N THR A 20 2.77 -8.18 -3.82
CA THR A 20 1.84 -7.99 -4.92
C THR A 20 2.06 -6.64 -5.59
N ILE A 21 2.24 -5.58 -4.80
CA ILE A 21 2.51 -4.25 -5.36
C ILE A 21 3.81 -4.25 -6.15
N ALA A 22 4.86 -4.90 -5.63
CA ALA A 22 6.14 -4.98 -6.33
C ALA A 22 5.98 -5.66 -7.69
N GLU A 23 5.18 -6.71 -7.75
CA GLU A 23 4.90 -7.39 -9.00
C GLU A 23 4.15 -6.49 -9.97
N MET A 24 3.14 -5.77 -9.47
CA MET A 24 2.38 -4.84 -10.29
C MET A 24 3.26 -3.72 -10.84
N LEU A 25 4.15 -3.19 -10.01
CA LEU A 25 5.09 -2.16 -10.46
C LEU A 25 5.96 -2.68 -11.61
N ARG A 26 6.41 -3.93 -11.49
CA ARG A 26 7.23 -4.54 -12.52
C ARG A 26 6.46 -4.67 -13.83
N LEU A 27 5.20 -5.10 -13.75
CA LEU A 27 4.36 -5.23 -14.93
C LEU A 27 4.06 -3.87 -15.55
N LEU A 28 3.75 -2.88 -14.71
CA LEU A 28 3.44 -1.54 -15.18
C LEU A 28 4.63 -0.87 -15.84
N SER A 29 5.85 -1.17 -15.38
CA SER A 29 7.06 -0.57 -15.96
C SER A 29 7.28 -0.99 -17.41
N ARG A 30 6.64 -2.06 -17.86
CA ARG A 30 6.77 -2.58 -19.21
C ARG A 30 5.71 -2.08 -20.17
N LYS A 31 4.70 -1.38 -19.65
CA LYS A 31 3.59 -0.93 -20.48
C LYS A 31 3.93 0.40 -21.11
N PRO A 32 3.78 0.51 -22.43
CA PRO A 32 4.14 1.77 -23.12
C PRO A 32 3.12 2.87 -22.91
N GLU A 33 1.89 2.53 -22.56
CA GLU A 33 0.84 3.53 -22.42
C GLU A 33 -0.19 3.07 -21.39
N VAL A 34 -1.06 4.00 -21.00
CA VAL A 34 -2.11 3.76 -20.03
C VAL A 34 -3.33 3.20 -20.74
N ASP A 35 -3.56 1.90 -20.56
CA ASP A 35 -4.74 1.22 -21.09
C ASP A 35 -5.67 0.84 -19.94
N GLN A 36 -6.75 0.13 -20.23
CA GLN A 36 -7.71 -0.26 -19.21
C GLN A 36 -7.06 -1.17 -18.16
N GLU A 37 -6.19 -2.06 -18.57
CA GLU A 37 -5.49 -2.93 -17.63
C GLU A 37 -4.64 -2.12 -16.66
N THR A 38 -3.98 -1.07 -17.16
CA THR A 38 -3.20 -0.16 -16.31
C THR A 38 -4.10 0.49 -15.27
N LYS A 39 -5.27 0.95 -15.69
CA LYS A 39 -6.21 1.62 -14.79
C LYS A 39 -6.73 0.66 -13.72
N ASP A 40 -7.01 -0.58 -14.10
CA ASP A 40 -7.47 -1.60 -13.18
C ASP A 40 -6.37 -1.92 -12.15
N MET A 41 -5.13 -2.02 -12.61
CA MET A 41 -4.01 -2.26 -11.72
C MET A 41 -3.80 -1.09 -10.76
N ALA A 42 -3.97 0.15 -11.24
CA ALA A 42 -3.86 1.32 -10.38
C ALA A 42 -4.89 1.27 -9.25
N ALA A 43 -6.13 0.90 -9.57
CA ALA A 43 -7.17 0.80 -8.56
C ALA A 43 -6.83 -0.29 -7.53
N MET A 44 -6.30 -1.43 -7.99
CA MET A 44 -5.88 -2.50 -7.09
C MET A 44 -4.73 -2.04 -6.20
N MET A 45 -3.81 -1.23 -6.74
CA MET A 45 -2.71 -0.72 -5.95
C MET A 45 -3.18 0.19 -4.82
N VAL A 46 -4.21 1.01 -5.06
CA VAL A 46 -4.80 1.83 -4.00
C VAL A 46 -5.29 0.93 -2.87
N TYR A 47 -6.03 -0.11 -3.24
CA TYR A 47 -6.55 -1.05 -2.25
C TYR A 47 -5.42 -1.70 -1.44
N LEU A 48 -4.38 -2.16 -2.12
CA LEU A 48 -3.27 -2.84 -1.46
C LEU A 48 -2.46 -1.89 -0.57
N LEU A 49 -2.26 -0.66 -1.01
CA LEU A 49 -1.57 0.35 -0.20
C LEU A 49 -2.37 0.65 1.07
N ARG A 50 -3.69 0.68 0.97
CA ARG A 50 -4.53 0.89 2.16
C ARG A 50 -4.49 -0.32 3.08
N GLU A 51 -4.33 -1.52 2.54
CA GLU A 51 -4.12 -2.72 3.36
C GLU A 51 -2.82 -2.62 4.14
N VAL A 52 -1.76 -2.14 3.48
CA VAL A 52 -0.48 -1.93 4.18
C VAL A 52 -0.66 -0.94 5.32
N ASP A 53 -1.32 0.18 5.06
CA ASP A 53 -1.56 1.18 6.09
C ASP A 53 -2.37 0.60 7.26
N ALA A 54 -3.43 -0.15 6.97
CA ALA A 54 -4.25 -0.76 8.01
C ALA A 54 -3.44 -1.74 8.85
N SER A 55 -2.53 -2.50 8.24
CA SER A 55 -1.69 -3.44 8.96
C SER A 55 -0.71 -2.71 9.89
N VAL A 56 -0.23 -1.55 9.48
CA VAL A 56 0.64 -0.72 10.31
C VAL A 56 -0.12 -0.24 11.54
N ARG A 57 -1.35 0.21 11.36
CA ARG A 57 -2.17 0.69 12.48
C ARG A 57 -2.49 -0.42 13.46
N GLN A 58 -2.74 -1.63 12.97
CA GLN A 58 -2.97 -2.78 13.84
C GLN A 58 -1.73 -3.13 14.67
N THR A 59 -0.56 -3.07 14.04
CA THR A 59 0.71 -3.32 14.75
C THR A 59 0.90 -2.28 15.85
N VAL A 60 0.68 -1.01 15.53
CA VAL A 60 0.85 0.08 16.48
C VAL A 60 -0.12 -0.06 17.65
N GLU A 61 -1.38 -0.40 17.37
CA GLU A 61 -2.37 -0.59 18.40
C GLU A 61 -1.93 -1.67 19.40
N ALA A 62 -1.42 -2.79 18.88
CA ALA A 62 -0.96 -3.88 19.74
C ALA A 62 0.24 -3.44 20.59
N TRP A 63 1.16 -2.68 20.02
CA TRP A 63 2.34 -2.20 20.76
C TRP A 63 1.95 -1.17 21.82
N GLU A 64 0.99 -0.29 21.51
CA GLU A 64 0.54 0.71 22.46
C GLU A 64 -0.14 0.09 23.67
N LYS A 65 -0.86 -1.00 23.45
CA LYS A 65 -1.45 -1.73 24.55
C LYS A 65 -0.42 -2.32 25.50
N ARG A 66 0.81 -2.50 25.02
CA ARG A 66 1.94 -3.00 25.82
C ARG A 66 2.80 -1.87 26.36
N GLY A 67 2.44 -0.62 26.09
CA GLY A 67 3.20 0.53 26.53
C GLY A 67 4.42 0.87 25.69
N TYR A 68 4.52 0.34 24.47
CA TYR A 68 5.67 0.59 23.60
C TYR A 68 5.46 1.85 22.78
N TRP A 69 5.31 2.99 23.46
CA TRP A 69 4.94 4.25 22.82
C TRP A 69 5.97 4.78 21.84
N MET A 70 7.25 4.75 22.21
CA MET A 70 8.30 5.25 21.35
C MET A 70 8.47 4.40 20.10
N LYS A 71 8.39 3.09 20.28
CA LYS A 71 8.48 2.16 19.17
C LYS A 71 7.32 2.37 18.20
N SER A 72 6.12 2.57 18.74
CA SER A 72 4.92 2.81 17.94
C SER A 72 5.04 4.11 17.14
N GLU A 73 5.49 5.16 17.77
CA GLU A 73 5.62 6.46 17.12
C GLU A 73 6.62 6.40 15.97
N ARG A 74 7.76 5.73 16.19
CA ARG A 74 8.77 5.59 15.15
C ARG A 74 8.23 4.79 13.97
N PHE A 75 7.52 3.71 14.26
CA PHE A 75 6.96 2.85 13.23
C PHE A 75 5.92 3.60 12.40
N LEU A 76 5.06 4.38 13.04
CA LEU A 76 4.09 5.21 12.32
C LEU A 76 4.78 6.18 11.37
N ARG A 77 5.86 6.79 11.83
CA ARG A 77 6.62 7.73 11.02
C ARG A 77 7.22 7.06 9.79
N ASP A 78 7.82 5.88 10.01
CA ASP A 78 8.47 5.13 8.94
C ASP A 78 7.46 4.61 7.92
N TRP A 79 6.20 4.45 8.32
CA TRP A 79 5.16 3.87 7.48
C TRP A 79 4.02 4.83 7.16
N GLU A 80 4.33 6.10 7.04
CA GLU A 80 3.34 7.10 6.60
C GLU A 80 3.09 7.03 5.09
N TRP A 81 4.08 6.60 4.33
CA TRP A 81 4.05 6.71 2.89
C TRP A 81 2.94 5.87 2.21
N PRO A 82 2.50 4.71 2.71
CA PRO A 82 1.44 3.97 2.00
C PRO A 82 0.13 4.73 1.93
N ALA A 83 -0.26 5.40 3.01
CA ALA A 83 -1.49 6.18 3.02
C ALA A 83 -1.41 7.36 2.07
N GLU A 84 -0.26 8.04 2.05
CA GLU A 84 -0.04 9.16 1.15
C GLU A 84 -0.04 8.71 -0.31
N ALA A 85 0.65 7.60 -0.59
CA ALA A 85 0.70 7.05 -1.94
C ALA A 85 -0.70 6.65 -2.41
N ALA A 86 -1.48 6.03 -1.52
CA ALA A 86 -2.85 5.64 -1.86
C ALA A 86 -3.70 6.85 -2.20
N ALA A 87 -3.61 7.91 -1.40
CA ALA A 87 -4.39 9.11 -1.63
C ALA A 87 -4.01 9.79 -2.95
N ASN A 88 -2.71 9.89 -3.23
CA ASN A 88 -2.24 10.50 -4.46
C ASN A 88 -2.68 9.70 -5.69
N LEU A 89 -2.59 8.39 -5.61
CA LEU A 89 -2.99 7.52 -6.71
C LEU A 89 -4.50 7.57 -6.92
N GLU A 90 -5.26 7.60 -5.84
CA GLU A 90 -6.71 7.72 -5.93
C GLU A 90 -7.12 9.04 -6.61
N ASP A 91 -6.41 10.13 -6.32
CA ASP A 91 -6.67 11.41 -6.97
C ASP A 91 -6.42 11.35 -8.47
N VAL A 92 -5.36 10.67 -8.89
CA VAL A 92 -5.08 10.47 -10.31
C VAL A 92 -6.23 9.72 -10.97
N ILE A 93 -6.71 8.67 -10.34
CA ILE A 93 -7.81 7.87 -10.87
C ILE A 93 -9.08 8.71 -10.98
N ARG A 94 -9.45 9.42 -9.93
CA ARG A 94 -10.68 10.21 -9.90
C ARG A 94 -10.69 11.34 -10.90
N ASN A 95 -9.55 11.97 -11.09
CA ASN A 95 -9.43 13.12 -11.98
C ASN A 95 -8.97 12.74 -13.36
N GLU A 96 -8.76 11.45 -13.61
CA GLU A 96 -8.21 10.92 -14.87
C GLU A 96 -6.91 11.63 -15.25
N ALA A 97 -6.11 11.95 -14.27
CA ALA A 97 -4.85 12.66 -14.46
C ALA A 97 -3.72 11.68 -14.73
N TRP A 98 -3.90 10.84 -15.74
CA TRP A 98 -2.97 9.75 -16.02
C TRP A 98 -1.59 10.20 -16.46
N ASP A 99 -1.47 11.45 -16.89
CA ASP A 99 -0.16 12.05 -17.18
C ASP A 99 0.73 12.12 -15.94
N LEU A 100 0.14 12.11 -14.74
CA LEU A 100 0.89 12.14 -13.48
C LEU A 100 1.26 10.72 -12.99
N PHE A 101 0.69 9.70 -13.61
CA PHE A 101 0.86 8.33 -13.15
C PHE A 101 2.33 7.86 -13.18
N PRO A 102 3.09 8.09 -14.26
CA PRO A 102 4.49 7.66 -14.29
C PRO A 102 5.33 8.23 -13.16
N GLN A 103 5.09 9.48 -12.79
CA GLN A 103 5.83 10.10 -11.68
C GLN A 103 5.49 9.45 -10.36
N LEU A 104 4.21 9.14 -10.14
CA LEU A 104 3.81 8.45 -8.91
C LEU A 104 4.44 7.07 -8.82
N LEU A 105 4.51 6.33 -9.93
CA LEU A 105 5.17 5.04 -9.95
C LEU A 105 6.65 5.19 -9.61
N ALA A 106 7.30 6.20 -10.18
CA ALA A 106 8.72 6.45 -9.92
C ALA A 106 8.99 6.69 -8.44
N GLU A 107 8.05 7.36 -7.76
CA GLU A 107 8.18 7.61 -6.32
C GLU A 107 7.98 6.35 -5.48
N LEU A 108 7.24 5.38 -6.02
CA LEU A 108 6.99 4.13 -5.32
C LEU A 108 8.11 3.11 -5.47
N TYR A 109 8.79 3.10 -6.61
CA TYR A 109 9.83 2.10 -6.87
C TYR A 109 10.84 1.95 -5.73
N PRO A 110 11.38 3.03 -5.14
CA PRO A 110 12.37 2.87 -4.07
C PRO A 110 11.84 2.20 -2.82
N ARG A 111 10.51 2.10 -2.67
CA ARG A 111 9.91 1.47 -1.50
C ARG A 111 9.81 -0.05 -1.63
N PHE A 112 10.07 -0.57 -2.82
CA PHE A 112 9.87 -2.00 -3.11
C PHE A 112 11.04 -2.69 -3.77
#